data_1144e85956974aa599ef1b86996f1e3c
#
_entry.id   1144e85956974aa599ef1b86996f1e3c
#
_cell.length_a   1.000
_cell.length_b   1.000
_cell.length_c   1.000
_cell.angle_alpha   90.00
_cell.angle_beta   90.00
_cell.angle_gamma   90.00
#
_symmetry.space_group_name_H-M   'P 1'
#
loop_
_entity.id
_entity.type
_entity.pdbx_description
1 polymer ?
#
loop_
_entity_poly.entity_id
_entity_poly.type
_entity_poly.pdbx_seq_one_letter_code
_entity_poly.pdbx_strand_id
1 'polypeptide(L)'
;TSSIDNKFQTIKPVYDLKKVREIYSGNICIDTGSIFGSATFNPRSIQILESGGILLQTYQQDSREKLKEIYDEVSSNNINLLIEKIDRLLTNYDKCIEIMNKTEKFLINSRKNISNSLDKVFNN
;
A
#
# COMPACT_ATOMS: atom_id res chain seq x y z
N THR A 1 20.13 -21.94 11.35
CA THR A 1 19.37 -20.74 10.96
C THR A 1 20.00 -20.10 9.74
N SER A 2 19.22 -19.86 8.71
CA SER A 2 19.71 -19.21 7.51
C SER A 2 20.03 -17.73 7.77
N SER A 3 20.92 -17.14 6.98
CA SER A 3 21.22 -15.71 7.07
C SER A 3 19.99 -14.82 6.79
N ILE A 4 18.96 -15.38 6.18
CA ILE A 4 17.67 -14.70 5.93
C ILE A 4 16.94 -14.46 7.24
N ASP A 5 16.93 -15.42 8.15
CA ASP A 5 16.20 -15.32 9.43
C ASP A 5 16.71 -14.16 10.29
N ASN A 6 18.00 -13.80 10.15
CA ASN A 6 18.59 -12.68 10.89
C ASN A 6 18.23 -11.31 10.34
N LYS A 7 17.66 -11.23 9.12
CA LYS A 7 17.26 -9.98 8.48
C LYS A 7 15.83 -9.55 8.79
N PHE A 8 15.03 -10.46 9.34
CA PHE A 8 13.64 -10.20 9.63
C PHE A 8 13.43 -10.11 11.14
N GLN A 9 12.72 -9.08 11.56
CA GLN A 9 12.27 -8.95 12.93
C GLN A 9 10.79 -9.27 13.00
N THR A 10 10.43 -10.14 13.95
CA THR A 10 9.04 -10.37 14.30
C THR A 10 8.67 -9.45 15.45
N ILE A 11 7.65 -8.63 15.27
CA ILE A 11 7.12 -7.77 16.30
C ILE A 11 5.78 -8.31 16.80
N LYS A 12 5.44 -8.00 18.05
CA LYS A 12 4.12 -8.31 18.59
C LYS A 12 3.05 -7.51 17.84
N PRO A 13 1.81 -8.03 17.75
CA PRO A 13 0.71 -7.26 17.16
C PRO A 13 0.60 -5.88 17.81
N VAL A 14 0.43 -4.85 16.98
CA VAL A 14 0.31 -3.46 17.41
C VAL A 14 -1.09 -2.97 17.08
N TYR A 15 -1.82 -2.50 18.10
CA TYR A 15 -3.19 -2.02 17.97
C TYR A 15 -3.32 -0.51 18.13
N ASP A 16 -2.28 0.16 18.64
CA ASP A 16 -2.23 1.61 18.72
C ASP A 16 -2.04 2.20 17.33
N LEU A 17 -3.03 2.96 16.87
CA LEU A 17 -3.06 3.54 15.53
C LEU A 17 -1.85 4.43 15.24
N LYS A 18 -1.39 5.20 16.22
CA LYS A 18 -0.21 6.05 16.09
C LYS A 18 1.04 5.23 15.82
N LYS A 19 1.24 4.14 16.57
CA LYS A 19 2.37 3.23 16.36
C LYS A 19 2.31 2.50 15.04
N VAL A 20 1.12 2.10 14.61
CA VAL A 20 0.90 1.47 13.30
C VAL A 20 1.34 2.42 12.18
N ARG A 21 0.96 3.68 12.26
CA ARG A 21 1.37 4.70 11.28
C ARG A 21 2.87 4.92 11.27
N GLU A 22 3.51 4.93 12.43
CA GLU A 22 4.97 5.05 12.53
C GLU A 22 5.69 3.86 11.87
N ILE A 23 5.16 2.65 12.03
CA ILE A 23 5.72 1.43 11.42
C ILE A 23 5.62 1.50 9.89
N TYR A 24 4.51 1.96 9.34
CA TYR A 24 4.31 2.02 7.89
C TYR A 24 4.99 3.21 7.24
N SER A 25 5.08 4.34 7.92
CA SER A 25 5.60 5.59 7.36
C SER A 25 7.02 5.45 6.82
N GLY A 26 7.21 5.80 5.55
CA GLY A 26 8.52 5.77 4.89
C GLY A 26 9.09 4.39 4.65
N ASN A 27 8.32 3.33 4.90
CA ASN A 27 8.76 1.95 4.72
C ASN A 27 8.09 1.30 3.50
N ILE A 28 8.78 0.33 2.91
CA ILE A 28 8.20 -0.56 1.91
C ILE A 28 7.44 -1.65 2.66
N CYS A 29 6.14 -1.69 2.44
CA CYS A 29 5.23 -2.59 3.16
C CYS A 29 4.63 -3.60 2.17
N ILE A 30 4.75 -4.87 2.50
CA ILE A 30 4.23 -5.95 1.66
C ILE A 30 2.90 -6.43 2.23
N ASP A 31 1.87 -6.42 1.39
CA ASP A 31 0.57 -7.00 1.71
C ASP A 31 0.26 -8.12 0.73
N THR A 32 0.29 -9.33 1.22
CA THR A 32 0.01 -10.52 0.41
C THR A 32 -1.48 -10.75 0.18
N GLY A 33 -2.32 -9.93 0.79
CA GLY A 33 -3.77 -10.11 0.73
C GLY A 33 -4.26 -11.26 1.59
N SER A 34 -5.58 -11.45 1.60
CA SER A 34 -6.22 -12.55 2.29
C SER A 34 -6.38 -13.76 1.36
N ILE A 35 -6.16 -14.96 1.89
CA ILE A 35 -6.46 -16.22 1.19
C ILE A 35 -7.94 -16.29 0.78
N PHE A 36 -8.81 -15.69 1.58
CA PHE A 36 -10.27 -15.73 1.37
C PHE A 36 -10.83 -14.52 0.62
N GLY A 37 -10.02 -13.47 0.42
CA GLY A 37 -10.49 -12.23 -0.18
C GLY A 37 -9.53 -11.67 -1.22
N SER A 38 -8.96 -12.53 -2.04
CA SER A 38 -7.95 -12.15 -3.03
C SER A 38 -8.41 -11.11 -4.05
N ALA A 39 -9.72 -10.97 -4.25
CA ALA A 39 -10.28 -9.97 -5.16
C ALA A 39 -10.58 -8.63 -4.47
N THR A 40 -10.50 -8.56 -3.15
CA THR A 40 -10.96 -7.42 -2.36
C THR A 40 -9.81 -6.51 -1.97
N PHE A 41 -10.01 -5.20 -2.13
CA PHE A 41 -9.06 -4.20 -1.67
C PHE A 41 -9.03 -4.18 -0.13
N ASN A 42 -7.90 -4.58 0.43
CA ASN A 42 -7.75 -4.81 1.87
C ASN A 42 -7.68 -3.49 2.64
N PRO A 43 -8.38 -3.34 3.78
CA PRO A 43 -8.24 -2.18 4.67
C PRO A 43 -6.80 -1.90 5.10
N ARG A 44 -5.96 -2.94 5.25
CA ARG A 44 -4.53 -2.78 5.55
C ARG A 44 -3.80 -2.01 4.45
N SER A 45 -4.13 -2.27 3.19
CA SER A 45 -3.55 -1.54 2.06
C SER A 45 -3.82 -0.04 2.18
N ILE A 46 -5.04 0.33 2.54
CA ILE A 46 -5.40 1.74 2.76
C ILE A 46 -4.61 2.32 3.92
N GLN A 47 -4.46 1.61 5.03
CA GLN A 47 -3.68 2.05 6.18
C GLN A 47 -2.22 2.33 5.83
N ILE A 48 -1.62 1.46 5.01
CA ILE A 48 -0.25 1.65 4.52
C ILE A 48 -0.14 2.95 3.72
N LEU A 49 -1.04 3.15 2.77
CA LEU A 49 -1.05 4.33 1.92
C LEU A 49 -1.27 5.61 2.73
N GLU A 50 -2.25 5.62 3.62
CA GLU A 50 -2.56 6.78 4.47
C GLU A 50 -1.46 7.11 5.47
N SER A 51 -0.64 6.13 5.83
CA SER A 51 0.49 6.30 6.75
C SER A 51 1.77 6.80 6.06
N GLY A 52 1.74 6.98 4.75
CA GLY A 52 2.93 7.37 3.99
C GLY A 52 3.89 6.21 3.72
N GLY A 53 3.39 4.99 3.72
CA GLY A 53 4.15 3.81 3.32
C GLY A 53 4.08 3.57 1.82
N ILE A 54 5.05 2.82 1.32
CA ILE A 54 5.04 2.34 -0.06
C ILE A 54 4.45 0.92 -0.05
N LEU A 55 3.26 0.79 -0.60
CA LEU A 55 2.56 -0.48 -0.65
C LEU A 55 3.10 -1.34 -1.79
N LEU A 56 3.43 -2.58 -1.48
CA LEU A 56 3.64 -3.63 -2.49
C LEU A 56 2.69 -4.78 -2.17
N GLN A 57 1.99 -5.26 -3.17
CA GLN A 57 0.98 -6.30 -2.95
C GLN A 57 0.95 -7.33 -4.07
N THR A 58 0.46 -8.52 -3.75
CA THR A 58 0.09 -9.50 -4.75
C THR A 58 -1.12 -9.00 -5.54
N TYR A 59 -1.30 -9.52 -6.75
CA TYR A 59 -2.39 -9.09 -7.62
C TYR A 59 -3.76 -9.18 -6.92
N GLN A 60 -4.52 -8.09 -7.00
CA GLN A 60 -5.90 -8.01 -6.53
C GLN A 60 -6.73 -7.18 -7.52
N GLN A 61 -7.84 -7.72 -7.96
CA GLN A 61 -8.69 -7.08 -8.96
C GLN A 61 -9.20 -5.70 -8.50
N ASP A 62 -9.71 -5.62 -7.29
CA ASP A 62 -10.22 -4.36 -6.73
C ASP A 62 -9.14 -3.29 -6.61
N SER A 63 -7.92 -3.70 -6.31
CA SER A 63 -6.78 -2.77 -6.22
C SER A 63 -6.47 -2.14 -7.58
N ARG A 64 -6.60 -2.89 -8.66
CA ARG A 64 -6.39 -2.38 -10.01
C ARG A 64 -7.35 -1.24 -10.33
N GLU A 65 -8.61 -1.39 -9.95
CA GLU A 65 -9.64 -0.37 -10.19
C GLU A 65 -9.44 0.86 -9.30
N LYS A 66 -9.02 0.66 -8.07
CA LYS A 66 -8.89 1.73 -7.08
C LYS A 66 -7.56 2.48 -7.17
N LEU A 67 -6.46 1.78 -7.37
CA LEU A 67 -5.13 2.39 -7.40
C LEU A 67 -4.71 2.89 -8.78
N LYS A 68 -5.37 2.41 -9.84
CA LYS A 68 -5.18 2.90 -11.22
C LYS A 68 -3.71 3.09 -11.61
N GLU A 69 -3.26 4.35 -11.68
CA GLU A 69 -1.95 4.74 -12.20
C GLU A 69 -0.76 4.17 -11.41
N ILE A 70 -0.95 3.90 -10.13
CA ILE A 70 0.13 3.35 -9.30
C ILE A 70 0.11 1.83 -9.22
N TYR A 71 -0.94 1.20 -9.72
CA TYR A 71 -1.17 -0.23 -9.53
C TYR A 71 -0.05 -1.10 -10.10
N ASP A 72 0.37 -0.82 -11.33
CA ASP A 72 1.39 -1.63 -12.01
C ASP A 72 2.76 -1.52 -11.33
N GLU A 73 3.00 -0.44 -10.60
CA GLU A 73 4.25 -0.23 -9.87
C GLU A 73 4.28 -0.98 -8.55
N VAL A 74 3.11 -1.23 -7.95
CA VAL A 74 3.00 -1.79 -6.60
C VAL A 74 2.46 -3.22 -6.56
N SER A 75 2.06 -3.79 -7.67
CA SER A 75 1.48 -5.13 -7.66
C SER A 75 2.09 -6.06 -8.71
N SER A 76 2.03 -7.36 -8.43
CA SER A 76 2.38 -8.40 -9.38
C SER A 76 1.75 -9.71 -8.97
N ASN A 77 1.38 -10.52 -9.96
CA ASN A 77 0.96 -11.90 -9.76
C ASN A 77 2.13 -12.89 -9.81
N ASN A 78 3.33 -12.39 -10.05
CA ASN A 78 4.56 -13.17 -10.09
C ASN A 78 5.49 -12.72 -8.96
N ILE A 79 5.82 -13.65 -8.06
CA ILE A 79 6.63 -13.33 -6.88
C ILE A 79 8.04 -12.86 -7.25
N ASN A 80 8.63 -13.37 -8.32
CA ASN A 80 9.94 -12.95 -8.77
C ASN A 80 9.94 -11.50 -9.25
N LEU A 81 8.90 -11.09 -9.97
CA LEU A 81 8.71 -9.70 -10.38
C LEU A 81 8.46 -8.78 -9.18
N LEU A 82 7.75 -9.26 -8.18
CA LEU A 82 7.55 -8.49 -6.96
C LEU A 82 8.87 -8.25 -6.22
N ILE A 83 9.71 -9.26 -6.12
CA ILE A 83 11.06 -9.16 -5.54
C ILE A 83 11.91 -8.16 -6.33
N GLU A 84 11.87 -8.20 -7.65
CA GLU A 84 12.59 -7.24 -8.49
C GLU A 84 12.11 -5.80 -8.24
N LYS A 85 10.83 -5.60 -8.03
CA LYS A 85 10.27 -4.29 -7.68
C LYS A 85 10.79 -3.80 -6.33
N ILE A 86 10.87 -4.69 -5.35
CA ILE A 86 11.43 -4.37 -4.03
C ILE A 86 12.89 -3.93 -4.17
N ASP A 87 13.70 -4.71 -4.88
CA ASP A 87 15.11 -4.40 -5.10
C ASP A 87 15.29 -3.04 -5.80
N ARG A 88 14.47 -2.77 -6.79
CA ARG A 88 14.49 -1.48 -7.50
C ARG A 88 14.17 -0.33 -6.58
N LEU A 89 13.16 -0.46 -5.73
CA LEU A 89 12.77 0.58 -4.79
C LEU A 89 13.82 0.82 -3.72
N LEU A 90 14.46 -0.24 -3.23
CA LEU A 90 15.52 -0.12 -2.21
C LEU A 90 16.77 0.62 -2.73
N THR A 91 16.97 0.66 -4.04
CA THR A 91 18.13 1.29 -4.67
C THR A 91 17.79 2.58 -5.42
N ASN A 92 16.52 2.97 -5.51
CA ASN A 92 16.09 4.12 -6.27
C ASN A 92 15.17 5.04 -5.43
N TYR A 93 15.80 5.99 -4.75
CA TYR A 93 15.10 6.97 -3.92
C TYR A 93 14.07 7.80 -4.73
N ASP A 94 14.46 8.25 -5.93
CA ASP A 94 13.60 9.09 -6.77
C ASP A 94 12.32 8.34 -7.18
N LYS A 95 12.42 7.04 -7.44
CA LYS A 95 11.26 6.21 -7.75
C LYS A 95 10.32 6.08 -6.55
N CYS A 96 10.87 5.94 -5.36
CA CYS A 96 10.08 5.94 -4.13
C CYS A 96 9.30 7.24 -3.97
N ILE A 97 9.94 8.37 -4.18
CA ILE A 97 9.30 9.69 -4.11
C ILE A 97 8.21 9.83 -5.17
N GLU A 98 8.44 9.36 -6.39
CA GLU A 98 7.44 9.36 -7.45
C GLU A 98 6.18 8.59 -7.06
N ILE A 99 6.35 7.38 -6.52
CA ILE A 99 5.23 6.54 -6.06
C ILE A 99 4.49 7.20 -4.89
N MET A 100 5.21 7.76 -3.93
CA MET A 100 4.62 8.48 -2.80
C MET A 100 3.80 9.69 -3.25
N ASN A 101 4.29 10.44 -4.23
CA ASN A 101 3.56 11.58 -4.78
C ASN A 101 2.28 11.16 -5.51
N LYS A 102 2.33 10.09 -6.28
CA LYS A 102 1.14 9.51 -6.93
C LYS A 102 0.12 9.02 -5.91
N THR A 103 0.60 8.39 -4.84
CA THR A 103 -0.24 7.93 -3.73
C THR A 103 -0.95 9.09 -3.05
N GLU A 104 -0.23 10.18 -2.79
CA GLU A 104 -0.82 11.39 -2.19
C GLU A 104 -1.93 11.96 -3.05
N LYS A 105 -1.71 12.07 -4.36
CA LYS A 105 -2.76 12.52 -5.28
C LYS A 105 -3.99 11.61 -5.25
N PHE A 106 -3.78 10.31 -5.23
CA PHE A 106 -4.86 9.34 -5.12
C PHE A 106 -5.68 9.55 -3.85
N LEU A 107 -5.03 9.74 -2.70
CA LEU A 107 -5.70 9.96 -1.42
C LEU A 107 -6.48 11.27 -1.41
N ILE A 108 -5.93 12.34 -1.94
CA ILE A 108 -6.60 13.64 -2.05
C ILE A 108 -7.85 13.52 -2.91
N ASN A 109 -7.75 12.88 -4.07
CA ASN A 109 -8.89 12.67 -4.97
C ASN A 109 -9.97 11.80 -4.34
N SER A 110 -9.59 10.77 -3.61
CA SER A 110 -10.54 9.89 -2.91
C SER A 110 -11.32 10.66 -1.85
N ARG A 111 -10.66 11.49 -1.05
CA ARG A 111 -11.29 12.34 -0.04
C ARG A 111 -12.23 13.36 -0.67
N LYS A 112 -11.84 13.96 -1.77
CA LYS A 112 -12.66 14.91 -2.52
C LYS A 112 -13.94 14.24 -3.05
N ASN A 113 -13.83 13.04 -3.60
CA ASN A 113 -14.98 12.29 -4.10
C ASN A 113 -15.95 11.92 -2.96
N ILE A 114 -15.46 11.54 -1.80
CA ILE A 114 -16.28 11.26 -0.61
C ILE A 114 -17.01 12.53 -0.17
N SER A 115 -16.30 13.66 -0.08
CA SER A 115 -16.89 14.95 0.28
C SER A 115 -18.02 15.35 -0.69
N ASN A 116 -17.78 15.23 -2.00
CA ASN A 116 -18.78 15.52 -3.02
C ASN A 116 -20.01 14.61 -2.91
N SER A 117 -19.79 13.34 -2.60
CA SER A 117 -20.90 12.39 -2.42
C SER A 117 -21.74 12.73 -1.19
N LEU A 118 -21.10 13.13 -0.09
CA LEU A 118 -21.80 13.59 1.11
C LEU A 118 -22.61 14.86 0.85
N ASP A 119 -22.06 15.81 0.12
CA ASP A 119 -22.76 17.03 -0.26
C ASP A 119 -24.02 16.73 -1.07
N LYS A 120 -23.98 15.77 -1.98
CA LYS A 120 -25.17 15.33 -2.73
C LYS A 120 -26.25 14.76 -1.83
N VAL A 121 -25.86 14.02 -0.78
CA VAL A 121 -26.81 13.42 0.16
C VAL A 121 -27.48 14.49 1.03
N PHE A 122 -26.72 15.46 1.54
CA PHE A 122 -27.20 16.44 2.51
C PHE A 122 -27.74 17.71 1.91
N ASN A 123 -27.41 18.05 0.67
CA ASN A 123 -27.79 19.32 0.03
C ASN A 123 -28.80 19.17 -1.12
N ASN A 124 -29.40 18.00 -1.27
CA ASN A 124 -30.46 17.77 -2.23
C ASN A 124 -31.84 18.05 -1.64
#